data_3bc7d39825fc1d6c2bc44b200ac4222f
#
_entry.id   3bc7d39825fc1d6c2bc44b200ac4222f
#
_cell.length_a   1.000
_cell.length_b   1.000
_cell.length_c   1.000
_cell.angle_alpha   90.00
_cell.angle_beta   90.00
_cell.angle_gamma   90.00
#
_symmetry.space_group_name_H-M   'P 1'
#
loop_
_entity.id
_entity.type
_entity.pdbx_description
1 polymer ?
#
loop_
_entity_poly.entity_id
_entity_poly.type
_entity_poly.pdbx_seq_one_letter_code
_entity_poly.pdbx_strand_id
1 'polypeptide(L)'
;MCHARLIRAILRTTSVAFGLIWVAVPLSGAAEPTAIPDRLREEWRLDPFYQKQNDSEGLLVVGSGKVSDNALAEAAWIVGRMLDGRKDILKAMRENRVRVVVMAATEFTTDLPEHSKLRPKLYWDRRARGLGATLSNPAVSCGEENLLGISGDPYPKESIFVHEFAHAIHVTGLSRTDPTFDKRLRAAYAAAIERGLWKNTYAATNHSEYWAEGVQGWFDDNAPPDALHNDIRTRAKLKEYDVALAELCNEVFGDGTWRYTRPAARLAEHRAHLKGYDSKSLPKFVWKEVPLGDKPRATVQTSLGDFEVEADAKAAPDAVAAFFKIALQGGYHGGRIEAAAGNADRSVLLAGTNAGWKAGDGKRWKADEIPATRAAPAHGTVALRRDTAAIVIFVGDSLEAAPDVVPIGRVVKGDAVLKKLIAAAAGPSDPKQPVEIRRVIRTE
;
A
#
# COMPACT_ATOMS: atom_id res chain seq x y z
N MET A 1 -71.34 -1.27 -72.62
CA MET A 1 -70.21 -1.53 -73.55
C MET A 1 -69.04 -0.69 -73.16
N CYS A 2 -68.05 -1.25 -72.52
CA CYS A 2 -66.65 -0.91 -72.70
C CYS A 2 -65.82 -1.69 -71.65
N HIS A 3 -64.93 -2.47 -72.15
CA HIS A 3 -64.05 -3.37 -71.36
C HIS A 3 -62.90 -2.59 -70.71
N ALA A 4 -62.78 -2.75 -69.41
CA ALA A 4 -61.58 -2.30 -68.66
C ALA A 4 -60.63 -3.50 -68.44
N ARG A 5 -59.47 -3.48 -69.09
CA ARG A 5 -58.39 -4.47 -68.86
C ARG A 5 -57.54 -4.08 -67.63
N LEU A 6 -57.46 -5.00 -66.70
CA LEU A 6 -56.68 -4.91 -65.47
C LEU A 6 -55.19 -5.33 -65.79
N ILE A 7 -54.28 -4.43 -65.70
CA ILE A 7 -52.82 -4.75 -65.78
C ILE A 7 -52.33 -4.97 -64.35
N ARG A 8 -51.90 -6.18 -64.00
CA ARG A 8 -51.23 -6.53 -62.76
C ARG A 8 -49.75 -6.24 -62.95
N ALA A 9 -49.22 -5.21 -62.24
CA ALA A 9 -47.78 -4.98 -62.04
C ALA A 9 -47.30 -5.85 -60.92
N ILE A 10 -46.33 -6.72 -61.18
CA ILE A 10 -45.62 -7.53 -60.17
C ILE A 10 -44.44 -6.72 -59.71
N LEU A 11 -44.52 -6.13 -58.49
CA LEU A 11 -43.34 -5.56 -57.82
C LEU A 11 -42.53 -6.72 -57.23
N ARG A 12 -41.34 -6.95 -57.76
CA ARG A 12 -40.33 -7.77 -57.12
C ARG A 12 -39.56 -6.90 -56.12
N THR A 13 -39.79 -7.07 -54.85
CA THR A 13 -38.98 -6.50 -53.77
C THR A 13 -37.75 -7.38 -53.60
N THR A 14 -36.60 -6.90 -54.03
CA THR A 14 -35.28 -7.45 -53.65
C THR A 14 -34.90 -6.94 -52.29
N SER A 15 -35.02 -7.79 -51.25
CA SER A 15 -34.50 -7.53 -49.94
C SER A 15 -32.96 -7.69 -49.95
N VAL A 16 -32.25 -6.59 -49.90
CA VAL A 16 -30.81 -6.60 -49.67
C VAL A 16 -30.61 -6.71 -48.12
N ALA A 17 -30.26 -7.90 -47.67
CA ALA A 17 -29.81 -8.11 -46.29
C ALA A 17 -28.42 -7.48 -46.13
N PHE A 18 -28.34 -6.32 -45.46
CA PHE A 18 -27.09 -5.78 -44.94
C PHE A 18 -26.67 -6.66 -43.74
N GLY A 19 -25.81 -7.63 -44.01
CA GLY A 19 -25.10 -8.33 -42.95
C GLY A 19 -24.11 -7.35 -42.25
N LEU A 20 -24.46 -6.90 -41.05
CA LEU A 20 -23.50 -6.26 -40.15
C LEU A 20 -22.44 -7.32 -39.81
N ILE A 21 -21.31 -7.29 -40.53
CA ILE A 21 -20.14 -8.03 -40.11
C ILE A 21 -19.59 -7.27 -38.88
N TRP A 22 -19.88 -7.80 -37.71
CA TRP A 22 -19.16 -7.44 -36.52
C TRP A 22 -17.70 -7.91 -36.70
N VAL A 23 -16.84 -7.02 -37.17
CA VAL A 23 -15.40 -7.21 -37.05
C VAL A 23 -15.11 -7.08 -35.55
N ALA A 24 -15.00 -8.21 -34.87
CA ALA A 24 -14.40 -8.24 -33.56
C ALA A 24 -12.97 -7.74 -33.74
N VAL A 25 -12.72 -6.47 -33.39
CA VAL A 25 -11.36 -5.97 -33.23
C VAL A 25 -10.78 -6.82 -32.11
N PRO A 26 -9.75 -7.63 -32.34
CA PRO A 26 -9.12 -8.35 -31.26
C PRO A 26 -8.66 -7.29 -30.27
N LEU A 27 -9.20 -7.33 -29.03
CA LEU A 27 -8.60 -6.65 -27.89
C LEU A 27 -7.13 -7.05 -27.93
N SER A 28 -6.23 -6.08 -28.17
CA SER A 28 -4.79 -6.31 -28.20
C SER A 28 -4.43 -7.08 -26.93
N GLY A 29 -4.26 -8.39 -27.06
CA GLY A 29 -3.79 -9.21 -25.96
C GLY A 29 -2.43 -8.68 -25.56
N ALA A 30 -2.17 -8.50 -24.27
CA ALA A 30 -0.82 -8.18 -23.82
C ALA A 30 0.17 -9.15 -24.48
N ALA A 31 1.27 -8.61 -25.01
CA ALA A 31 2.30 -9.42 -25.64
C ALA A 31 2.82 -10.47 -24.67
N GLU A 32 3.32 -11.59 -25.17
CA GLU A 32 3.98 -12.56 -24.30
C GLU A 32 5.27 -11.98 -23.74
N PRO A 33 5.57 -12.22 -22.46
CA PRO A 33 6.86 -11.83 -21.88
C PRO A 33 8.03 -12.46 -22.63
N THR A 34 9.09 -11.68 -22.81
CA THR A 34 10.30 -12.11 -23.52
C THR A 34 11.55 -11.74 -22.72
N ALA A 35 12.70 -12.29 -23.13
CA ALA A 35 13.99 -11.80 -22.64
C ALA A 35 14.17 -10.33 -23.06
N ILE A 36 14.90 -9.55 -22.25
CA ILE A 36 15.19 -8.15 -22.54
C ILE A 36 16.26 -8.07 -23.62
N PRO A 37 15.96 -7.52 -24.84
CA PRO A 37 16.97 -7.30 -25.88
C PRO A 37 18.04 -6.29 -25.41
N ASP A 38 19.30 -6.46 -25.83
CA ASP A 38 20.41 -5.58 -25.46
C ASP A 38 20.12 -4.11 -25.81
N ARG A 39 19.56 -3.84 -26.99
CA ARG A 39 19.15 -2.49 -27.38
C ARG A 39 18.17 -1.86 -26.39
N LEU A 40 17.18 -2.60 -25.91
CA LEU A 40 16.20 -2.11 -24.95
C LEU A 40 16.84 -1.86 -23.59
N ARG A 41 17.75 -2.75 -23.20
CA ARG A 41 18.53 -2.61 -21.96
C ARG A 41 19.37 -1.31 -21.97
N GLU A 42 20.06 -1.04 -23.05
CA GLU A 42 20.87 0.17 -23.23
C GLU A 42 19.99 1.42 -23.26
N GLU A 43 18.94 1.41 -24.07
CA GLU A 43 18.00 2.53 -24.21
C GLU A 43 17.40 2.93 -22.87
N TRP A 44 16.94 1.97 -22.08
CA TRP A 44 16.29 2.19 -20.80
C TRP A 44 17.27 2.19 -19.61
N ARG A 45 18.55 1.91 -19.84
CA ARG A 45 19.58 1.75 -18.81
C ARG A 45 19.14 0.79 -17.70
N LEU A 46 18.62 -0.37 -18.12
CA LEU A 46 18.11 -1.38 -17.22
C LEU A 46 19.26 -2.11 -16.50
N ASP A 47 19.12 -2.25 -15.19
CA ASP A 47 20.05 -3.04 -14.40
C ASP A 47 20.05 -4.51 -14.87
N PRO A 48 21.21 -5.21 -14.85
CA PRO A 48 21.30 -6.64 -15.17
C PRO A 48 20.40 -7.54 -14.32
N PHE A 49 19.92 -7.08 -13.17
CA PHE A 49 18.91 -7.76 -12.36
C PHE A 49 17.67 -8.14 -13.17
N TYR A 50 17.23 -7.26 -14.07
CA TYR A 50 16.07 -7.49 -14.93
C TYR A 50 16.45 -8.40 -16.09
N GLN A 51 15.70 -9.49 -16.27
CA GLN A 51 15.96 -10.48 -17.31
C GLN A 51 14.77 -10.69 -18.25
N LYS A 52 13.57 -10.36 -17.80
CA LYS A 52 12.34 -10.51 -18.56
C LYS A 52 11.64 -9.17 -18.72
N GLN A 53 10.92 -9.02 -19.84
CA GLN A 53 10.12 -7.85 -20.11
C GLN A 53 8.79 -8.20 -20.75
N ASN A 54 7.83 -7.31 -20.57
CA ASN A 54 6.60 -7.20 -21.34
C ASN A 54 6.36 -5.73 -21.69
N ASP A 55 5.43 -5.46 -22.57
CA ASP A 55 5.08 -4.11 -23.01
C ASP A 55 3.56 -3.91 -22.94
N SER A 56 3.15 -2.75 -22.47
CA SER A 56 1.77 -2.30 -22.53
C SER A 56 1.71 -0.96 -23.26
N GLU A 57 1.44 -1.00 -24.56
CA GLU A 57 1.33 0.19 -25.43
C GLU A 57 2.55 1.15 -25.32
N GLY A 58 3.75 0.58 -25.17
CA GLY A 58 5.00 1.31 -25.02
C GLY A 58 5.40 1.63 -23.57
N LEU A 59 4.62 1.26 -22.57
CA LEU A 59 5.04 1.29 -21.17
C LEU A 59 5.69 -0.05 -20.79
N LEU A 60 6.97 0.01 -20.43
CA LEU A 60 7.80 -1.17 -20.16
C LEU A 60 7.43 -1.81 -18.83
N VAL A 61 7.27 -3.13 -18.83
CA VAL A 61 7.10 -3.97 -17.63
C VAL A 61 8.29 -4.91 -17.54
N VAL A 62 9.00 -4.91 -16.41
CA VAL A 62 10.22 -5.72 -16.23
C VAL A 62 10.21 -6.53 -14.96
N GLY A 63 10.96 -7.62 -14.94
CA GLY A 63 11.19 -8.45 -13.77
C GLY A 63 12.49 -9.23 -13.87
N SER A 64 12.92 -9.79 -12.74
CA SER A 64 14.04 -10.73 -12.72
C SER A 64 13.68 -12.05 -13.42
N GLY A 65 14.65 -12.94 -13.61
CA GLY A 65 14.42 -14.29 -14.13
C GLY A 65 13.51 -15.15 -13.26
N LYS A 66 13.30 -14.78 -11.98
CA LYS A 66 12.45 -15.50 -11.03
C LYS A 66 10.97 -15.15 -11.15
N VAL A 67 10.65 -14.00 -11.72
CA VAL A 67 9.26 -13.53 -11.86
C VAL A 67 8.51 -14.42 -12.83
N SER A 68 7.28 -14.78 -12.50
CA SER A 68 6.38 -15.52 -13.38
C SER A 68 6.04 -14.70 -14.63
N ASP A 69 6.02 -15.34 -15.79
CA ASP A 69 5.59 -14.68 -17.04
C ASP A 69 4.13 -14.20 -16.94
N ASN A 70 3.28 -14.95 -16.24
CA ASN A 70 1.91 -14.53 -15.98
C ASN A 70 1.83 -13.23 -15.16
N ALA A 71 2.78 -12.97 -14.24
CA ALA A 71 2.80 -11.74 -13.47
C ALA A 71 3.14 -10.52 -14.34
N LEU A 72 4.10 -10.66 -15.25
CA LEU A 72 4.42 -9.60 -16.22
C LEU A 72 3.26 -9.35 -17.19
N ALA A 73 2.59 -10.41 -17.64
CA ALA A 73 1.42 -10.30 -18.52
C ALA A 73 0.23 -9.65 -17.80
N GLU A 74 -0.01 -10.01 -16.53
CA GLU A 74 -1.06 -9.40 -15.72
C GLU A 74 -0.82 -7.91 -15.48
N ALA A 75 0.41 -7.53 -15.09
CA ALA A 75 0.76 -6.13 -14.91
C ALA A 75 0.58 -5.31 -16.17
N ALA A 76 1.04 -5.81 -17.32
CA ALA A 76 0.86 -5.16 -18.64
C ALA A 76 -0.63 -5.03 -18.99
N TRP A 77 -1.42 -6.06 -18.72
CA TRP A 77 -2.87 -6.05 -18.97
C TRP A 77 -3.59 -5.01 -18.10
N ILE A 78 -3.27 -4.91 -16.79
CA ILE A 78 -3.86 -3.91 -15.89
C ILE A 78 -3.53 -2.49 -16.37
N VAL A 79 -2.28 -2.21 -16.76
CA VAL A 79 -1.88 -0.92 -17.35
C VAL A 79 -2.77 -0.55 -18.53
N GLY A 80 -2.92 -1.47 -19.51
CA GLY A 80 -3.76 -1.26 -20.68
C GLY A 80 -5.23 -1.04 -20.33
N ARG A 81 -5.74 -1.69 -19.27
CA ARG A 81 -7.12 -1.51 -18.80
C ARG A 81 -7.34 -0.20 -18.07
N MET A 82 -6.41 0.18 -17.20
CA MET A 82 -6.53 1.45 -16.45
C MET A 82 -6.40 2.67 -17.36
N LEU A 83 -5.55 2.60 -18.38
CA LEU A 83 -5.29 3.70 -19.32
C LEU A 83 -5.90 3.47 -20.72
N ASP A 84 -6.97 2.68 -20.81
CA ASP A 84 -7.69 2.48 -22.06
C ASP A 84 -8.14 3.82 -22.65
N GLY A 85 -7.71 4.09 -23.89
CA GLY A 85 -7.94 5.38 -24.56
C GLY A 85 -7.06 6.56 -24.10
N ARG A 86 -6.20 6.41 -23.07
CA ARG A 86 -5.36 7.49 -22.52
C ARG A 86 -3.90 7.40 -23.02
N LYS A 87 -3.73 7.37 -24.33
CA LYS A 87 -2.40 7.36 -24.99
C LYS A 87 -1.56 8.60 -24.68
N ASP A 88 -2.21 9.71 -24.33
CA ASP A 88 -1.57 10.94 -23.85
C ASP A 88 -0.81 10.71 -22.53
N ILE A 89 -1.45 10.07 -21.55
CA ILE A 89 -0.84 9.74 -20.26
C ILE A 89 0.29 8.70 -20.44
N LEU A 90 0.03 7.62 -21.18
CA LEU A 90 1.05 6.60 -21.48
C LEU A 90 2.29 7.21 -22.13
N LYS A 91 2.09 8.11 -23.10
CA LYS A 91 3.19 8.84 -23.74
C LYS A 91 3.99 9.67 -22.74
N ALA A 92 3.30 10.45 -21.89
CA ALA A 92 3.95 11.28 -20.88
C ALA A 92 4.74 10.43 -19.86
N MET A 93 4.17 9.30 -19.40
CA MET A 93 4.86 8.38 -18.49
C MET A 93 6.11 7.77 -19.15
N ARG A 94 6.03 7.36 -20.40
CA ARG A 94 7.16 6.83 -21.16
C ARG A 94 8.26 7.88 -21.35
N GLU A 95 7.92 9.12 -21.66
CA GLU A 95 8.87 10.23 -21.77
C GLU A 95 9.56 10.53 -20.43
N ASN A 96 8.88 10.29 -19.32
CA ASN A 96 9.43 10.34 -17.97
C ASN A 96 10.15 9.05 -17.56
N ARG A 97 10.39 8.10 -18.51
CA ARG A 97 11.10 6.84 -18.27
C ARG A 97 10.44 5.94 -17.22
N VAL A 98 9.13 6.06 -17.04
CA VAL A 98 8.39 5.20 -16.11
C VAL A 98 8.39 3.77 -16.62
N ARG A 99 8.67 2.85 -15.71
CA ARG A 99 8.57 1.42 -15.93
C ARG A 99 7.85 0.74 -14.77
N VAL A 100 7.15 -0.32 -15.06
CA VAL A 100 6.58 -1.22 -14.07
C VAL A 100 7.62 -2.28 -13.72
N VAL A 101 7.85 -2.50 -12.44
CA VAL A 101 8.82 -3.45 -11.90
C VAL A 101 8.09 -4.49 -11.08
N VAL A 102 8.08 -5.73 -11.55
CA VAL A 102 7.47 -6.84 -10.83
C VAL A 102 8.51 -7.57 -9.99
N MET A 103 8.23 -7.78 -8.71
CA MET A 103 9.02 -8.59 -7.79
C MET A 103 8.51 -10.01 -7.77
N ALA A 104 9.40 -10.99 -7.82
CA ALA A 104 9.01 -12.38 -7.53
C ALA A 104 8.55 -12.53 -6.07
N ALA A 105 7.74 -13.55 -5.79
CA ALA A 105 7.30 -13.87 -4.42
C ALA A 105 8.46 -14.19 -3.44
N THR A 106 9.64 -14.44 -3.98
CA THR A 106 10.88 -14.68 -3.21
C THR A 106 11.81 -13.47 -3.13
N GLU A 107 11.41 -12.35 -3.70
CA GLU A 107 12.16 -11.08 -3.69
C GLU A 107 11.45 -10.05 -2.82
N PHE A 108 12.21 -9.12 -2.28
CA PHE A 108 11.71 -8.06 -1.41
C PHE A 108 11.99 -6.68 -2.01
N THR A 109 11.33 -5.67 -1.48
CA THR A 109 11.40 -4.31 -2.01
C THR A 109 12.83 -3.81 -2.18
N THR A 110 13.72 -4.07 -1.22
CA THR A 110 15.11 -3.59 -1.30
C THR A 110 16.03 -4.46 -2.16
N ASP A 111 15.54 -5.56 -2.70
CA ASP A 111 16.27 -6.36 -3.72
C ASP A 111 16.19 -5.69 -5.10
N LEU A 112 15.17 -4.84 -5.32
CA LEU A 112 15.05 -4.09 -6.57
C LEU A 112 16.13 -3.01 -6.69
N PRO A 113 16.80 -2.86 -7.84
CA PRO A 113 17.83 -1.85 -8.05
C PRO A 113 17.39 -0.43 -7.65
N GLU A 114 16.17 -0.04 -8.01
CA GLU A 114 15.59 1.28 -7.73
C GLU A 114 15.33 1.53 -6.26
N HIS A 115 15.17 0.49 -5.47
CA HIS A 115 14.87 0.56 -4.03
C HIS A 115 16.02 0.07 -3.15
N SER A 116 17.14 -0.37 -3.73
CA SER A 116 18.29 -0.96 -3.03
C SER A 116 18.95 -0.05 -1.99
N LYS A 117 18.74 1.27 -2.10
CA LYS A 117 19.27 2.29 -1.17
C LYS A 117 18.31 2.62 -0.02
N LEU A 118 17.09 2.09 0.00
CA LEU A 118 16.14 2.34 1.08
C LEU A 118 16.65 1.76 2.40
N ARG A 119 16.52 2.53 3.48
CA ARG A 119 16.97 2.16 4.83
C ARG A 119 15.92 2.48 5.88
N PRO A 120 15.78 1.70 6.94
CA PRO A 120 16.40 0.37 7.13
C PRO A 120 15.79 -0.66 6.14
N LYS A 121 16.61 -1.59 5.63
CA LYS A 121 16.16 -2.58 4.65
C LYS A 121 14.98 -3.39 5.15
N LEU A 122 15.10 -3.97 6.34
CA LEU A 122 14.06 -4.81 6.93
C LEU A 122 12.71 -4.08 7.03
N TYR A 123 12.72 -2.80 7.37
CA TYR A 123 11.51 -1.99 7.43
C TYR A 123 10.82 -1.94 6.05
N TRP A 124 11.56 -1.60 5.00
CA TRP A 124 11.01 -1.47 3.66
C TRP A 124 10.55 -2.82 3.09
N ASP A 125 11.32 -3.88 3.33
CA ASP A 125 10.98 -5.23 2.91
C ASP A 125 9.72 -5.78 3.57
N ARG A 126 9.38 -5.28 4.77
CA ARG A 126 8.16 -5.64 5.51
C ARG A 126 7.01 -4.65 5.31
N ARG A 127 7.33 -3.39 5.00
CA ARG A 127 6.35 -2.31 4.88
C ARG A 127 5.60 -2.34 3.56
N ALA A 128 6.27 -2.69 2.49
CA ALA A 128 5.74 -2.50 1.15
C ALA A 128 6.01 -3.70 0.23
N ARG A 129 4.98 -4.12 -0.48
CA ARG A 129 5.09 -5.03 -1.65
C ARG A 129 4.77 -4.28 -2.94
N GLY A 130 4.71 -2.96 -2.88
CA GLY A 130 4.60 -2.02 -3.97
C GLY A 130 5.07 -0.65 -3.55
N LEU A 131 5.53 0.16 -4.49
CA LEU A 131 5.87 1.57 -4.33
C LEU A 131 5.59 2.31 -5.63
N GLY A 132 4.94 3.48 -5.53
CA GLY A 132 4.65 4.36 -6.65
C GLY A 132 5.90 5.00 -7.24
N ALA A 133 5.84 5.32 -8.53
CA ALA A 133 6.90 6.05 -9.22
C ALA A 133 6.93 7.52 -8.82
N THR A 134 8.14 8.08 -8.84
CA THR A 134 8.38 9.53 -8.77
C THR A 134 9.19 9.98 -9.97
N LEU A 135 9.29 11.30 -10.21
CA LEU A 135 10.14 11.81 -11.30
C LEU A 135 11.63 11.49 -11.10
N SER A 136 12.09 11.39 -9.85
CA SER A 136 13.47 11.03 -9.53
C SER A 136 13.71 9.52 -9.48
N ASN A 137 12.68 8.72 -9.26
CA ASN A 137 12.71 7.27 -9.30
C ASN A 137 11.49 6.76 -10.09
N PRO A 138 11.58 6.70 -11.42
CA PRO A 138 10.44 6.42 -12.29
C PRO A 138 10.14 4.91 -12.40
N ALA A 139 10.10 4.23 -11.27
CA ALA A 139 9.76 2.82 -11.18
C ALA A 139 8.54 2.61 -10.29
N VAL A 140 7.49 2.03 -10.85
CA VAL A 140 6.33 1.53 -10.12
C VAL A 140 6.57 0.06 -9.82
N SER A 141 6.62 -0.33 -8.57
CA SER A 141 6.85 -1.72 -8.19
C SER A 141 5.62 -2.41 -7.63
N CYS A 142 5.54 -3.72 -7.80
CA CYS A 142 4.51 -4.58 -7.19
C CYS A 142 5.02 -6.02 -7.05
N GLY A 143 4.48 -6.75 -6.07
CA GLY A 143 4.76 -8.18 -5.89
C GLY A 143 3.90 -9.06 -6.79
N GLU A 144 4.47 -10.12 -7.39
CA GLU A 144 3.73 -11.06 -8.22
C GLU A 144 2.64 -11.80 -7.43
N GLU A 145 2.83 -11.96 -6.11
CA GLU A 145 1.83 -12.60 -5.25
C GLU A 145 0.52 -11.83 -5.22
N ASN A 146 0.59 -10.49 -5.25
CA ASN A 146 -0.60 -9.66 -5.28
C ASN A 146 -1.24 -9.63 -6.68
N LEU A 147 -0.44 -9.53 -7.75
CA LEU A 147 -0.93 -9.58 -9.12
C LEU A 147 -1.68 -10.88 -9.42
N LEU A 148 -1.14 -12.02 -8.98
CA LEU A 148 -1.66 -13.33 -9.32
C LEU A 148 -2.54 -13.96 -8.25
N GLY A 149 -2.73 -13.31 -7.08
CA GLY A 149 -3.49 -13.88 -5.96
C GLY A 149 -2.85 -15.14 -5.38
N ILE A 150 -1.51 -15.16 -5.25
CA ILE A 150 -0.75 -16.28 -4.69
C ILE A 150 -1.04 -16.41 -3.20
N SER A 151 -1.03 -17.63 -2.70
CA SER A 151 -1.18 -17.91 -1.26
C SER A 151 -0.12 -17.18 -0.44
N GLY A 152 -0.54 -16.51 0.62
CA GLY A 152 0.33 -15.72 1.50
C GLY A 152 0.46 -14.25 1.09
N ASP A 153 -0.22 -13.79 0.02
CA ASP A 153 -0.32 -12.38 -0.34
C ASP A 153 -0.68 -11.53 0.89
N PRO A 154 0.13 -10.51 1.27
CA PRO A 154 -0.18 -9.65 2.40
C PRO A 154 -1.42 -8.77 2.20
N TYR A 155 -1.81 -8.55 0.95
CA TYR A 155 -2.93 -7.69 0.54
C TYR A 155 -3.97 -8.47 -0.27
N PRO A 156 -4.56 -9.55 0.29
CA PRO A 156 -5.37 -10.48 -0.48
C PRO A 156 -6.71 -9.91 -0.94
N LYS A 157 -7.08 -8.71 -0.52
CA LYS A 157 -8.39 -8.11 -0.74
C LYS A 157 -8.37 -6.88 -1.63
N GLU A 158 -7.19 -6.47 -2.09
CA GLU A 158 -6.97 -5.30 -2.93
C GLU A 158 -5.79 -5.51 -3.87
N SER A 159 -5.72 -4.76 -4.96
CA SER A 159 -4.55 -4.74 -5.85
C SER A 159 -3.64 -3.59 -5.48
N ILE A 160 -2.53 -3.91 -4.86
CA ILE A 160 -1.48 -2.91 -4.58
C ILE A 160 -0.95 -2.31 -5.89
N PHE A 161 -0.96 -3.07 -6.98
CA PHE A 161 -0.53 -2.51 -8.27
C PHE A 161 -1.47 -1.40 -8.77
N VAL A 162 -2.79 -1.54 -8.62
CA VAL A 162 -3.74 -0.47 -8.97
C VAL A 162 -3.46 0.79 -8.16
N HIS A 163 -3.21 0.64 -6.85
CA HIS A 163 -2.86 1.73 -5.95
C HIS A 163 -1.56 2.46 -6.36
N GLU A 164 -0.47 1.71 -6.51
CA GLU A 164 0.84 2.28 -6.83
C GLU A 164 0.91 2.85 -8.25
N PHE A 165 0.18 2.24 -9.17
CA PHE A 165 0.08 2.76 -10.53
C PHE A 165 -0.76 4.04 -10.60
N ALA A 166 -1.77 4.21 -9.72
CA ALA A 166 -2.49 5.48 -9.59
C ALA A 166 -1.55 6.62 -9.15
N HIS A 167 -0.66 6.38 -8.18
CA HIS A 167 0.39 7.36 -7.83
C HIS A 167 1.28 7.70 -9.04
N ALA A 168 1.72 6.70 -9.80
CA ALA A 168 2.54 6.92 -10.97
C ALA A 168 1.81 7.74 -12.05
N ILE A 169 0.54 7.43 -12.34
CA ILE A 169 -0.30 8.19 -13.27
C ILE A 169 -0.36 9.66 -12.82
N HIS A 170 -0.62 9.93 -11.55
CA HIS A 170 -0.70 11.29 -11.01
C HIS A 170 0.63 12.04 -11.19
N VAL A 171 1.72 11.48 -10.65
CA VAL A 171 3.00 12.21 -10.54
C VAL A 171 3.75 12.28 -11.87
N THR A 172 3.65 11.26 -12.72
CA THR A 172 4.50 11.14 -13.91
C THR A 172 3.75 11.26 -15.24
N GLY A 173 2.43 11.06 -15.21
CA GLY A 173 1.56 11.19 -16.37
C GLY A 173 0.84 12.53 -16.38
N LEU A 174 -0.06 12.72 -15.42
CA LEU A 174 -0.94 13.90 -15.33
C LEU A 174 -0.15 15.20 -15.10
N SER A 175 0.96 15.15 -14.38
CA SER A 175 1.83 16.34 -14.21
C SER A 175 2.27 16.99 -15.54
N ARG A 176 2.27 16.25 -16.64
CA ARG A 176 2.59 16.75 -17.99
C ARG A 176 1.37 16.99 -18.85
N THR A 177 0.36 16.13 -18.77
CA THR A 177 -0.83 16.22 -19.62
C THR A 177 -1.86 17.21 -19.09
N ASP A 178 -1.90 17.40 -17.77
CA ASP A 178 -2.72 18.39 -17.08
C ASP A 178 -1.99 18.99 -15.85
N PRO A 179 -1.20 20.04 -16.04
CA PRO A 179 -0.47 20.69 -14.93
C PRO A 179 -1.35 21.24 -13.81
N THR A 180 -2.66 21.34 -14.02
CA THR A 180 -3.61 21.84 -13.01
C THR A 180 -4.16 20.72 -12.11
N PHE A 181 -3.99 19.46 -12.50
CA PHE A 181 -4.58 18.32 -11.82
C PHE A 181 -4.19 18.24 -10.34
N ASP A 182 -2.90 18.34 -10.00
CA ASP A 182 -2.44 18.27 -8.62
C ASP A 182 -3.06 19.37 -7.74
N LYS A 183 -3.20 20.58 -8.26
CA LYS A 183 -3.87 21.69 -7.55
C LYS A 183 -5.34 21.36 -7.27
N ARG A 184 -6.06 20.81 -8.25
CA ARG A 184 -7.47 20.41 -8.10
C ARG A 184 -7.61 19.25 -7.12
N LEU A 185 -6.73 18.27 -7.19
CA LEU A 185 -6.70 17.13 -6.27
C LEU A 185 -6.47 17.59 -4.82
N ARG A 186 -5.51 18.50 -4.59
CA ARG A 186 -5.27 19.07 -3.25
C ARG A 186 -6.49 19.83 -2.72
N ALA A 187 -7.18 20.57 -3.59
CA ALA A 187 -8.39 21.30 -3.20
C ALA A 187 -9.53 20.33 -2.84
N ALA A 188 -9.73 19.27 -3.64
CA ALA A 188 -10.73 18.24 -3.36
C ALA A 188 -10.42 17.52 -2.03
N TYR A 189 -9.16 17.13 -1.79
CA TYR A 189 -8.72 16.54 -0.54
C TYR A 189 -9.00 17.44 0.66
N ALA A 190 -8.58 18.71 0.60
CA ALA A 190 -8.79 19.65 1.69
C ALA A 190 -10.29 19.82 2.03
N ALA A 191 -11.15 19.96 1.02
CA ALA A 191 -12.58 20.05 1.19
C ALA A 191 -13.20 18.75 1.76
N ALA A 192 -12.71 17.58 1.33
CA ALA A 192 -13.16 16.29 1.86
C ALA A 192 -12.82 16.16 3.36
N ILE A 193 -11.60 16.51 3.75
CA ILE A 193 -11.16 16.45 5.16
C ILE A 193 -11.95 17.47 6.02
N GLU A 194 -12.16 18.68 5.53
CA GLU A 194 -12.97 19.70 6.23
C GLU A 194 -14.40 19.22 6.48
N ARG A 195 -15.00 18.51 5.52
CA ARG A 195 -16.33 17.89 5.64
C ARG A 195 -16.35 16.65 6.53
N GLY A 196 -15.20 16.20 7.04
CA GLY A 196 -15.06 14.99 7.85
C GLY A 196 -15.13 13.68 7.08
N LEU A 197 -15.00 13.73 5.73
CA LEU A 197 -14.89 12.53 4.91
C LEU A 197 -13.54 11.83 5.16
N TRP A 198 -13.48 10.52 4.91
CA TRP A 198 -12.27 9.69 5.03
C TRP A 198 -11.65 9.67 6.44
N LYS A 199 -12.37 10.16 7.46
CA LYS A 199 -11.87 10.19 8.83
C LYS A 199 -11.41 8.80 9.28
N ASN A 200 -10.20 8.74 9.86
CA ASN A 200 -9.54 7.53 10.35
C ASN A 200 -9.25 6.48 9.26
N THR A 201 -9.14 6.90 8.00
CA THR A 201 -8.73 6.01 6.91
C THR A 201 -7.36 6.37 6.37
N TYR A 202 -6.76 5.46 5.59
CA TYR A 202 -5.48 5.69 4.91
C TYR A 202 -5.58 6.84 3.91
N ALA A 203 -6.71 6.99 3.22
CA ALA A 203 -7.01 8.12 2.34
C ALA A 203 -6.88 9.50 3.02
N ALA A 204 -7.11 9.59 4.33
CA ALA A 204 -6.95 10.85 5.07
C ALA A 204 -5.49 11.23 5.36
N THR A 205 -4.51 10.40 5.03
CA THR A 205 -3.08 10.63 5.31
C THR A 205 -2.54 11.84 4.55
N ASN A 206 -2.83 11.94 3.26
CA ASN A 206 -2.46 13.04 2.38
C ASN A 206 -3.23 12.95 1.06
N HIS A 207 -3.13 13.99 0.22
CA HIS A 207 -3.83 14.05 -1.07
C HIS A 207 -3.40 12.96 -2.07
N SER A 208 -2.19 12.43 -1.95
CA SER A 208 -1.69 11.37 -2.83
C SER A 208 -2.32 10.02 -2.50
N GLU A 209 -2.43 9.70 -1.19
CA GLU A 209 -3.15 8.50 -0.74
C GLU A 209 -4.66 8.62 -1.00
N TYR A 210 -5.24 9.80 -0.79
CA TYR A 210 -6.63 10.10 -1.14
C TYR A 210 -6.92 9.79 -2.60
N TRP A 211 -6.01 10.17 -3.52
CA TRP A 211 -6.12 9.83 -4.94
C TRP A 211 -6.06 8.32 -5.17
N ALA A 212 -5.06 7.63 -4.64
CA ALA A 212 -4.84 6.21 -4.89
C ALA A 212 -5.99 5.34 -4.34
N GLU A 213 -6.47 5.64 -3.13
CA GLU A 213 -7.66 5.00 -2.52
C GLU A 213 -8.93 5.27 -3.36
N GLY A 214 -9.08 6.50 -3.85
CA GLY A 214 -10.16 6.87 -4.76
C GLY A 214 -10.12 6.07 -6.07
N VAL A 215 -8.93 5.89 -6.65
CA VAL A 215 -8.75 5.09 -7.88
C VAL A 215 -9.04 3.61 -7.62
N GLN A 216 -8.61 3.04 -6.49
CA GLN A 216 -9.01 1.68 -6.11
C GLN A 216 -10.54 1.58 -6.01
N GLY A 217 -11.22 2.52 -5.33
CA GLY A 217 -12.68 2.59 -5.29
C GLY A 217 -13.31 2.75 -6.67
N TRP A 218 -12.69 3.52 -7.59
CA TRP A 218 -13.16 3.69 -8.97
C TRP A 218 -13.17 2.39 -9.78
N PHE A 219 -12.21 1.51 -9.52
CA PHE A 219 -12.11 0.22 -10.16
C PHE A 219 -12.68 -0.94 -9.34
N ASP A 220 -13.47 -0.68 -8.28
CA ASP A 220 -14.08 -1.64 -7.37
C ASP A 220 -13.06 -2.56 -6.67
N ASP A 221 -11.89 -2.02 -6.35
CA ASP A 221 -10.72 -2.76 -5.86
C ASP A 221 -10.26 -2.37 -4.45
N ASN A 222 -10.90 -1.41 -3.79
CA ASN A 222 -10.46 -0.99 -2.46
C ASN A 222 -10.72 -2.06 -1.39
N ALA A 223 -9.85 -2.10 -0.36
CA ALA A 223 -9.94 -3.05 0.74
C ALA A 223 -11.28 -2.92 1.52
N PRO A 224 -11.81 -4.02 2.07
CA PRO A 224 -12.98 -3.96 2.93
C PRO A 224 -12.67 -3.22 4.24
N PRO A 225 -13.71 -2.76 4.97
CA PRO A 225 -13.52 -2.03 6.22
C PRO A 225 -12.60 -2.74 7.20
N ASP A 226 -11.58 -2.02 7.65
CA ASP A 226 -10.62 -2.43 8.68
C ASP A 226 -10.15 -1.19 9.49
N ALA A 227 -8.94 -1.23 10.06
CA ALA A 227 -8.37 -0.11 10.81
C ALA A 227 -7.97 1.10 9.92
N LEU A 228 -7.81 0.90 8.63
CA LEU A 228 -7.31 1.90 7.66
C LEU A 228 -8.30 2.19 6.53
N HIS A 229 -9.31 1.35 6.34
CA HIS A 229 -10.26 1.45 5.24
C HIS A 229 -11.71 1.52 5.73
N ASN A 230 -12.52 2.32 5.04
CA ASN A 230 -13.98 2.37 5.23
C ASN A 230 -14.69 1.52 4.15
N ASP A 231 -16.02 1.61 4.07
CA ASP A 231 -16.81 0.83 3.10
C ASP A 231 -16.94 1.49 1.71
N ILE A 232 -16.05 2.43 1.37
CA ILE A 232 -16.02 3.10 0.05
C ILE A 232 -15.12 2.30 -0.89
N ARG A 233 -15.62 1.14 -1.34
CA ARG A 233 -14.87 0.16 -2.12
C ARG A 233 -15.27 0.04 -3.57
N THR A 234 -16.34 0.72 -3.98
CA THR A 234 -16.86 0.63 -5.33
C THR A 234 -17.08 2.00 -5.92
N ARG A 235 -17.06 2.07 -7.25
CA ARG A 235 -17.34 3.32 -7.99
C ARG A 235 -18.68 3.94 -7.60
N ALA A 236 -19.71 3.12 -7.43
CA ALA A 236 -21.02 3.60 -7.02
C ALA A 236 -20.94 4.31 -5.66
N LYS A 237 -20.34 3.65 -4.67
CA LYS A 237 -20.14 4.25 -3.33
C LYS A 237 -19.26 5.48 -3.36
N LEU A 238 -18.20 5.48 -4.16
CA LEU A 238 -17.33 6.65 -4.31
C LEU A 238 -18.08 7.86 -4.87
N LYS A 239 -18.91 7.65 -5.90
CA LYS A 239 -19.76 8.69 -6.50
C LYS A 239 -20.78 9.28 -5.53
N GLU A 240 -21.29 8.49 -4.59
CA GLU A 240 -22.23 8.95 -3.56
C GLU A 240 -21.51 9.66 -2.39
N TYR A 241 -20.35 9.15 -2.00
CA TYR A 241 -19.63 9.60 -0.81
C TYR A 241 -18.76 10.84 -1.05
N ASP A 242 -17.98 10.82 -2.14
CA ASP A 242 -17.03 11.90 -2.48
C ASP A 242 -17.11 12.22 -3.97
N VAL A 243 -18.07 13.09 -4.31
CA VAL A 243 -18.36 13.50 -5.68
C VAL A 243 -17.13 14.11 -6.36
N ALA A 244 -16.38 14.96 -5.63
CA ALA A 244 -15.22 15.66 -6.21
C ALA A 244 -14.09 14.67 -6.59
N LEU A 245 -13.81 13.66 -5.75
CA LEU A 245 -12.84 12.63 -6.09
C LEU A 245 -13.33 11.74 -7.23
N ALA A 246 -14.62 11.39 -7.22
CA ALA A 246 -15.23 10.60 -8.30
C ALA A 246 -15.18 11.33 -9.66
N GLU A 247 -15.37 12.65 -9.68
CA GLU A 247 -15.24 13.47 -10.90
C GLU A 247 -13.80 13.49 -11.42
N LEU A 248 -12.80 13.62 -10.55
CA LEU A 248 -11.39 13.52 -10.93
C LEU A 248 -11.06 12.13 -11.50
N CYS A 249 -11.56 11.07 -10.89
CA CYS A 249 -11.39 9.71 -11.42
C CYS A 249 -12.07 9.55 -12.79
N ASN A 250 -13.29 10.08 -12.95
CA ASN A 250 -14.00 10.03 -14.22
C ASN A 250 -13.28 10.80 -15.34
N GLU A 251 -12.71 11.94 -15.03
CA GLU A 251 -11.92 12.75 -15.98
C GLU A 251 -10.69 11.97 -16.48
N VAL A 252 -10.02 11.24 -15.59
CA VAL A 252 -8.81 10.50 -15.94
C VAL A 252 -9.11 9.16 -16.62
N PHE A 253 -10.08 8.40 -16.12
CA PHE A 253 -10.30 7.00 -16.53
C PHE A 253 -11.59 6.78 -17.35
N GLY A 254 -12.46 7.79 -17.41
CA GLY A 254 -13.80 7.62 -17.98
C GLY A 254 -14.71 6.72 -17.15
N ASP A 255 -15.99 6.64 -17.54
CA ASP A 255 -17.00 5.80 -16.86
C ASP A 255 -17.22 4.45 -17.60
N GLY A 256 -16.18 3.89 -18.14
CA GLY A 256 -16.20 2.57 -18.81
C GLY A 256 -16.66 1.45 -17.85
N THR A 257 -17.02 0.31 -18.42
CA THR A 257 -17.59 -0.82 -17.66
C THR A 257 -16.56 -1.66 -16.92
N TRP A 258 -15.27 -1.56 -17.28
CA TRP A 258 -14.25 -2.38 -16.66
C TRP A 258 -14.12 -2.09 -15.16
N ARG A 259 -14.00 -3.16 -14.39
CA ARG A 259 -13.70 -3.19 -12.97
C ARG A 259 -12.59 -4.19 -12.74
N TYR A 260 -11.74 -3.90 -11.76
CA TYR A 260 -10.72 -4.87 -11.38
C TYR A 260 -11.37 -6.08 -10.72
N THR A 261 -10.84 -7.23 -11.02
CA THR A 261 -11.15 -8.49 -10.34
C THR A 261 -9.88 -9.35 -10.31
N ARG A 262 -9.70 -10.11 -9.25
CA ARG A 262 -8.56 -11.02 -9.12
C ARG A 262 -8.57 -12.05 -10.26
N PRO A 263 -7.40 -12.48 -10.79
CA PRO A 263 -7.32 -13.45 -11.88
C PRO A 263 -8.15 -14.71 -11.66
N ALA A 264 -8.15 -15.27 -10.46
CA ALA A 264 -8.92 -16.47 -10.14
C ALA A 264 -10.44 -16.30 -10.23
N ALA A 265 -10.95 -15.07 -10.06
CA ALA A 265 -12.37 -14.75 -10.10
C ALA A 265 -12.86 -14.33 -11.49
N ARG A 266 -11.96 -14.13 -12.47
CA ARG A 266 -12.33 -13.72 -13.83
C ARG A 266 -12.83 -14.88 -14.67
N LEU A 267 -13.71 -14.57 -15.61
CA LEU A 267 -14.07 -15.49 -16.67
C LEU A 267 -12.86 -15.83 -17.57
N ALA A 268 -12.88 -16.97 -18.22
CA ALA A 268 -11.76 -17.46 -19.03
C ALA A 268 -11.36 -16.47 -20.14
N GLU A 269 -12.33 -15.84 -20.79
CA GLU A 269 -12.09 -14.83 -21.82
C GLU A 269 -11.34 -13.59 -21.31
N HIS A 270 -11.52 -13.23 -20.03
CA HIS A 270 -10.79 -12.12 -19.38
C HIS A 270 -9.45 -12.54 -18.80
N ARG A 271 -9.03 -13.79 -19.01
CA ARG A 271 -7.74 -14.36 -18.61
C ARG A 271 -6.90 -14.86 -19.79
N ALA A 272 -7.26 -14.52 -21.01
CA ALA A 272 -6.60 -15.03 -22.23
C ALA A 272 -5.07 -14.72 -22.23
N HIS A 273 -4.65 -13.64 -21.57
CA HIS A 273 -3.23 -13.28 -21.41
C HIS A 273 -2.49 -14.11 -20.34
N LEU A 274 -3.20 -14.88 -19.52
CA LEU A 274 -2.63 -15.71 -18.44
C LEU A 274 -2.58 -17.18 -18.89
N LYS A 275 -1.63 -17.51 -19.75
CA LYS A 275 -1.49 -18.87 -20.28
C LYS A 275 -1.08 -19.85 -19.19
N GLY A 276 -1.86 -20.93 -19.02
CA GLY A 276 -1.56 -21.98 -18.04
C GLY A 276 -1.60 -21.51 -16.58
N TYR A 277 -2.23 -20.36 -16.32
CA TYR A 277 -2.31 -19.81 -14.96
C TYR A 277 -3.04 -20.76 -14.01
N ASP A 278 -2.34 -21.13 -12.95
CA ASP A 278 -2.89 -21.80 -11.78
C ASP A 278 -2.22 -21.23 -10.52
N SER A 279 -2.96 -20.44 -9.74
CA SER A 279 -2.44 -19.82 -8.51
C SER A 279 -1.96 -20.83 -7.47
N LYS A 280 -2.45 -22.11 -7.55
CA LYS A 280 -2.07 -23.18 -6.61
C LYS A 280 -0.70 -23.78 -6.94
N SER A 281 -0.26 -23.66 -8.19
CA SER A 281 1.05 -24.17 -8.65
C SER A 281 2.19 -23.18 -8.38
N LEU A 282 1.87 -21.93 -8.03
CA LEU A 282 2.87 -20.88 -7.77
C LEU A 282 3.42 -20.98 -6.34
N PRO A 283 4.68 -20.58 -6.12
CA PRO A 283 5.28 -20.64 -4.79
C PRO A 283 4.55 -19.69 -3.83
N LYS A 284 4.23 -20.19 -2.63
CA LYS A 284 3.61 -19.38 -1.58
C LYS A 284 4.53 -18.20 -1.22
N PHE A 285 3.96 -17.00 -1.11
CA PHE A 285 4.67 -15.88 -0.52
C PHE A 285 4.88 -16.11 0.97
N VAL A 286 6.11 -15.89 1.42
CA VAL A 286 6.46 -15.98 2.84
C VAL A 286 7.40 -14.82 3.17
N TRP A 287 7.06 -14.08 4.24
CA TRP A 287 7.97 -13.07 4.75
C TRP A 287 9.31 -13.66 5.17
N LYS A 288 10.39 -13.02 4.75
CA LYS A 288 11.73 -13.39 5.24
C LYS A 288 11.79 -13.14 6.74
N GLU A 289 11.95 -14.17 7.52
CA GLU A 289 12.22 -14.04 8.94
C GLU A 289 13.66 -13.53 9.14
N VAL A 290 13.78 -12.46 9.92
CA VAL A 290 15.06 -11.93 10.37
C VAL A 290 15.08 -12.08 11.87
N PRO A 291 15.88 -13.02 12.41
CA PRO A 291 15.98 -13.23 13.85
C PRO A 291 16.30 -11.92 14.58
N LEU A 292 15.70 -11.75 15.75
CA LEU A 292 16.10 -10.69 16.66
C LEU A 292 17.49 -11.07 17.22
N GLY A 293 18.47 -10.17 17.09
CA GLY A 293 19.72 -10.31 17.82
C GLY A 293 19.54 -10.13 19.32
N ASP A 294 20.62 -10.25 20.08
CA ASP A 294 20.58 -10.09 21.54
C ASP A 294 20.13 -8.69 21.99
N LYS A 295 20.50 -7.66 21.22
CA LYS A 295 20.23 -6.24 21.50
C LYS A 295 19.60 -5.55 20.27
N PRO A 296 18.38 -5.95 19.87
CA PRO A 296 17.74 -5.34 18.71
C PRO A 296 17.34 -3.90 19.03
N ARG A 297 17.40 -3.04 18.01
CA ARG A 297 17.09 -1.62 18.14
C ARG A 297 15.85 -1.22 17.35
N ALA A 298 15.16 -0.21 17.86
CA ALA A 298 14.06 0.44 17.17
C ALA A 298 14.15 1.96 17.28
N THR A 299 13.82 2.65 16.19
CA THR A 299 13.51 4.09 16.22
C THR A 299 12.02 4.26 16.45
N VAL A 300 11.65 4.98 17.48
CA VAL A 300 10.27 5.41 17.75
C VAL A 300 10.13 6.84 17.23
N GLN A 301 9.38 6.98 16.15
CA GLN A 301 9.07 8.28 15.55
C GLN A 301 7.80 8.83 16.18
N THR A 302 7.86 10.06 16.69
CA THR A 302 6.71 10.71 17.33
C THR A 302 6.37 12.05 16.67
N SER A 303 5.26 12.64 17.08
CA SER A 303 4.86 13.98 16.63
C SER A 303 5.86 15.08 17.06
N LEU A 304 6.71 14.84 18.06
CA LEU A 304 7.64 15.83 18.63
C LEU A 304 9.12 15.49 18.41
N GLY A 305 9.43 14.45 17.64
CA GLY A 305 10.76 13.99 17.31
C GLY A 305 10.96 12.50 17.54
N ASP A 306 12.14 12.02 17.26
CA ASP A 306 12.46 10.60 17.26
C ASP A 306 13.39 10.25 18.44
N PHE A 307 13.23 9.05 18.99
CA PHE A 307 14.16 8.47 19.96
C PHE A 307 14.46 7.00 19.61
N GLU A 308 15.58 6.48 20.08
CA GLU A 308 16.02 5.12 19.81
C GLU A 308 15.93 4.26 21.08
N VAL A 309 15.39 3.05 20.92
CA VAL A 309 15.27 2.03 21.95
C VAL A 309 16.21 0.88 21.59
N GLU A 310 17.01 0.43 22.57
CA GLU A 310 17.73 -0.83 22.53
C GLU A 310 17.04 -1.82 23.45
N ALA A 311 16.50 -2.89 22.88
CA ALA A 311 15.84 -3.94 23.62
C ALA A 311 16.81 -5.04 24.05
N ASP A 312 16.49 -5.78 25.11
CA ASP A 312 17.28 -6.90 25.64
C ASP A 312 16.52 -8.21 25.41
N ALA A 313 16.79 -8.86 24.28
CA ALA A 313 16.14 -10.10 23.93
C ALA A 313 16.59 -11.30 24.78
N LYS A 314 17.71 -11.19 25.50
CA LYS A 314 18.11 -12.22 26.47
C LYS A 314 17.34 -12.10 27.79
N ALA A 315 17.12 -10.88 28.25
CA ALA A 315 16.41 -10.63 29.49
C ALA A 315 14.89 -10.86 29.37
N ALA A 316 14.29 -10.54 28.21
CA ALA A 316 12.85 -10.63 28.00
C ALA A 316 12.51 -11.08 26.56
N PRO A 317 12.85 -12.31 26.15
CA PRO A 317 12.76 -12.76 24.74
C PRO A 317 11.34 -12.62 24.17
N ASP A 318 10.32 -13.08 24.88
CA ASP A 318 8.94 -13.08 24.40
C ASP A 318 8.36 -11.66 24.34
N ALA A 319 8.68 -10.80 25.32
CA ALA A 319 8.25 -9.42 25.35
C ALA A 319 8.90 -8.60 24.21
N VAL A 320 10.19 -8.80 23.98
CA VAL A 320 10.92 -8.16 22.89
C VAL A 320 10.39 -8.65 21.53
N ALA A 321 10.15 -9.94 21.39
CA ALA A 321 9.55 -10.49 20.17
C ALA A 321 8.15 -9.90 19.90
N ALA A 322 7.32 -9.76 20.93
CA ALA A 322 6.01 -9.14 20.81
C ALA A 322 6.10 -7.66 20.42
N PHE A 323 6.98 -6.89 21.07
CA PHE A 323 7.21 -5.48 20.73
C PHE A 323 7.54 -5.30 19.23
N PHE A 324 8.50 -6.06 18.72
CA PHE A 324 8.90 -5.96 17.32
C PHE A 324 7.83 -6.50 16.38
N LYS A 325 7.08 -7.52 16.75
CA LYS A 325 5.94 -8.03 15.96
C LYS A 325 4.85 -6.96 15.81
N ILE A 326 4.45 -6.32 16.92
CA ILE A 326 3.46 -5.24 16.92
C ILE A 326 3.95 -4.05 16.10
N ALA A 327 5.21 -3.66 16.26
CA ALA A 327 5.82 -2.58 15.49
C ALA A 327 5.80 -2.85 13.98
N LEU A 328 6.16 -4.07 13.56
CA LEU A 328 6.14 -4.50 12.16
C LEU A 328 4.73 -4.51 11.56
N GLN A 329 3.71 -4.77 12.36
CA GLN A 329 2.31 -4.77 11.96
C GLN A 329 1.66 -3.37 12.02
N GLY A 330 2.44 -2.33 12.37
CA GLY A 330 1.92 -0.97 12.50
C GLY A 330 1.05 -0.74 13.74
N GLY A 331 1.05 -1.68 14.70
CA GLY A 331 0.16 -1.63 15.85
C GLY A 331 0.37 -0.45 16.79
N TYR A 332 1.49 0.25 16.69
CA TYR A 332 1.77 1.48 17.44
C TYR A 332 1.47 2.76 16.65
N HIS A 333 1.16 2.67 15.36
CA HIS A 333 0.91 3.85 14.54
C HIS A 333 -0.37 4.58 15.01
N GLY A 334 -0.27 5.90 15.24
CA GLY A 334 -1.36 6.72 15.79
C GLY A 334 -1.66 6.45 17.28
N GLY A 335 -0.83 5.66 17.97
CA GLY A 335 -0.95 5.45 19.41
C GLY A 335 -0.69 6.75 20.17
N ARG A 336 -1.66 7.19 20.96
CA ARG A 336 -1.52 8.41 21.77
C ARG A 336 -0.47 8.22 22.86
N ILE A 337 0.31 9.29 23.09
CA ILE A 337 1.27 9.35 24.17
C ILE A 337 0.65 10.19 25.29
N GLU A 338 0.56 9.62 26.47
CA GLU A 338 0.02 10.25 27.67
C GLU A 338 1.08 10.24 28.78
N ALA A 339 1.12 11.27 29.59
CA ALA A 339 1.93 11.27 30.80
C ALA A 339 1.09 10.76 31.95
N ALA A 340 1.54 9.71 32.64
CA ALA A 340 0.94 9.35 33.91
C ALA A 340 1.41 10.35 35.00
N ALA A 341 0.48 10.83 35.80
CA ALA A 341 0.76 11.81 36.84
C ALA A 341 1.79 11.27 37.85
N GLY A 342 2.95 11.89 37.89
CA GLY A 342 4.01 11.75 38.84
C GLY A 342 4.59 13.12 39.14
N ASN A 343 5.37 13.28 40.23
CA ASN A 343 6.12 14.51 40.47
C ASN A 343 7.06 14.79 39.28
N ALA A 344 7.42 16.06 39.03
CA ALA A 344 8.17 16.51 37.87
C ALA A 344 9.45 15.70 37.56
N ASP A 345 10.01 15.00 38.56
CA ASP A 345 11.19 14.15 38.42
C ASP A 345 10.89 12.66 38.18
N ARG A 346 9.60 12.26 38.08
CA ARG A 346 9.15 10.86 38.03
C ARG A 346 7.99 10.68 37.07
N SER A 347 8.16 11.07 35.83
CA SER A 347 7.11 10.96 34.84
C SER A 347 7.20 9.64 34.09
N VAL A 348 6.05 9.05 33.78
CA VAL A 348 5.92 7.84 32.97
C VAL A 348 5.17 8.23 31.70
N LEU A 349 5.75 7.97 30.55
CA LEU A 349 5.04 8.08 29.27
C LEU A 349 4.37 6.75 28.95
N LEU A 350 3.09 6.79 28.69
CA LEU A 350 2.29 5.68 28.21
C LEU A 350 1.99 5.91 26.74
N ALA A 351 2.47 5.03 25.87
CA ALA A 351 2.16 5.09 24.45
C ALA A 351 1.31 3.88 24.07
N GLY A 352 0.02 4.12 23.89
CA GLY A 352 -0.95 3.07 23.54
C GLY A 352 -0.69 2.45 22.17
N THR A 353 -1.23 1.26 21.96
CA THR A 353 -1.43 0.71 20.62
C THR A 353 -2.55 1.49 19.92
N ASN A 354 -2.55 1.49 18.58
CA ASN A 354 -3.66 2.04 17.83
C ASN A 354 -4.99 1.41 18.29
N ALA A 355 -6.01 2.23 18.53
CA ALA A 355 -7.32 1.81 19.07
C ALA A 355 -8.03 0.75 18.19
N GLY A 356 -7.69 0.63 16.91
CA GLY A 356 -8.22 -0.38 16.01
C GLY A 356 -7.33 -1.61 15.81
N TRP A 357 -6.11 -1.61 16.38
CA TRP A 357 -5.18 -2.72 16.17
C TRP A 357 -5.64 -4.01 16.83
N LYS A 358 -5.69 -5.09 16.05
CA LYS A 358 -5.87 -6.47 16.51
C LYS A 358 -4.76 -7.31 15.93
N ALA A 359 -4.12 -8.15 16.73
CA ALA A 359 -3.16 -9.11 16.20
C ALA A 359 -3.82 -9.93 15.07
N GLY A 360 -3.17 -10.05 13.92
CA GLY A 360 -3.73 -10.71 12.73
C GLY A 360 -4.09 -12.19 12.92
N ASP A 361 -3.61 -12.82 14.01
CA ASP A 361 -3.92 -14.19 14.42
C ASP A 361 -4.97 -14.26 15.55
N GLY A 362 -5.58 -13.12 15.93
CA GLY A 362 -6.55 -13.04 17.02
C GLY A 362 -5.98 -13.35 18.41
N LYS A 363 -4.69 -13.63 18.53
CA LYS A 363 -4.05 -13.94 19.81
C LYS A 363 -3.69 -12.65 20.52
N ARG A 364 -4.31 -12.43 21.68
CA ARG A 364 -3.87 -11.39 22.61
C ARG A 364 -2.44 -11.70 23.08
N TRP A 365 -1.66 -10.66 23.25
CA TRP A 365 -0.43 -10.70 24.04
C TRP A 365 -0.73 -11.34 25.40
N LYS A 366 -0.10 -12.48 25.67
CA LYS A 366 -0.22 -13.18 26.97
C LYS A 366 1.02 -12.85 27.80
N ALA A 367 0.91 -11.81 28.61
CA ALA A 367 1.98 -11.45 29.55
C ALA A 367 1.94 -12.29 30.85
N ASP A 368 0.89 -13.07 31.05
CA ASP A 368 0.70 -13.85 32.28
C ASP A 368 1.79 -14.92 32.50
N GLU A 369 2.48 -15.32 31.42
CA GLU A 369 3.58 -16.29 31.45
C GLU A 369 4.95 -15.65 31.73
N ILE A 370 5.05 -14.30 31.75
CA ILE A 370 6.32 -13.60 31.98
C ILE A 370 6.40 -13.18 33.45
N PRO A 371 7.48 -13.54 34.18
CA PRO A 371 7.64 -13.15 35.58
C PRO A 371 7.55 -11.64 35.79
N ALA A 372 6.86 -11.23 36.87
CA ALA A 372 6.81 -9.82 37.25
C ALA A 372 8.20 -9.33 37.69
N THR A 373 8.60 -8.16 37.21
CA THR A 373 9.85 -7.52 37.65
C THR A 373 9.67 -6.98 39.06
N ARG A 374 10.57 -7.35 39.98
CA ARG A 374 10.62 -6.84 41.32
C ARG A 374 11.51 -5.62 41.51
N ALA A 375 12.31 -5.29 40.48
CA ALA A 375 13.18 -4.13 40.51
C ALA A 375 12.45 -2.86 40.10
N ALA A 376 12.75 -1.75 40.74
CA ALA A 376 12.28 -0.43 40.38
C ALA A 376 12.92 -0.03 39.01
N PRO A 377 12.16 0.42 38.02
CA PRO A 377 12.72 0.84 36.74
C PRO A 377 13.54 2.12 36.87
N ALA A 378 14.72 2.12 36.26
CA ALA A 378 15.58 3.30 36.17
C ALA A 378 15.15 4.22 35.02
N HIS A 379 15.66 5.45 35.04
CA HIS A 379 15.48 6.42 33.95
C HIS A 379 15.82 5.80 32.58
N GLY A 380 14.97 6.05 31.58
CA GLY A 380 15.13 5.54 30.23
C GLY A 380 14.68 4.09 30.06
N THR A 381 14.23 3.38 31.11
CA THR A 381 13.68 2.02 30.97
C THR A 381 12.47 2.05 30.06
N VAL A 382 12.44 1.14 29.07
CA VAL A 382 11.30 0.87 28.20
C VAL A 382 10.71 -0.48 28.58
N ALA A 383 9.40 -0.50 28.76
CA ALA A 383 8.66 -1.70 29.15
C ALA A 383 7.38 -1.83 28.31
N LEU A 384 6.75 -3.00 28.34
CA LEU A 384 5.41 -3.23 27.79
C LEU A 384 4.42 -3.47 28.94
N ARG A 385 3.24 -2.86 28.84
CA ARG A 385 2.13 -3.20 29.74
C ARG A 385 1.65 -4.62 29.48
N ARG A 386 1.36 -5.33 30.57
CA ARG A 386 0.93 -6.75 30.52
C ARG A 386 -0.43 -6.95 29.85
N ASP A 387 -1.35 -6.01 30.03
CA ASP A 387 -2.73 -6.08 29.55
C ASP A 387 -2.90 -5.65 28.09
N THR A 388 -2.14 -4.65 27.65
CA THR A 388 -2.35 -3.95 26.36
C THR A 388 -1.16 -3.98 25.43
N ALA A 389 0.01 -4.45 25.88
CA ALA A 389 1.29 -4.30 25.17
C ALA A 389 1.63 -2.83 24.83
N ALA A 390 1.02 -1.86 25.49
CA ALA A 390 1.37 -0.46 25.36
C ALA A 390 2.82 -0.23 25.81
N ILE A 391 3.52 0.66 25.11
CA ILE A 391 4.89 1.03 25.45
C ILE A 391 4.84 1.93 26.70
N VAL A 392 5.66 1.61 27.68
CA VAL A 392 5.86 2.39 28.90
C VAL A 392 7.30 2.85 28.94
N ILE A 393 7.53 4.15 29.14
CA ILE A 393 8.88 4.73 29.21
C ILE A 393 9.00 5.45 30.55
N PHE A 394 9.95 5.04 31.37
CA PHE A 394 10.25 5.67 32.65
C PHE A 394 11.24 6.82 32.42
N VAL A 395 10.78 8.06 32.69
CA VAL A 395 11.60 9.27 32.56
C VAL A 395 11.83 9.84 33.95
N GLY A 396 12.78 9.28 34.62
CA GLY A 396 13.11 9.47 36.04
C GLY A 396 13.25 8.12 36.72
N ASP A 397 13.92 8.10 37.87
CA ASP A 397 14.09 6.87 38.62
C ASP A 397 12.82 6.58 39.44
N SER A 398 12.25 5.40 39.26
CA SER A 398 11.12 4.92 40.07
C SER A 398 11.66 4.36 41.38
N LEU A 399 10.99 4.65 42.51
CA LEU A 399 11.30 4.05 43.81
C LEU A 399 10.51 2.77 44.09
N GLU A 400 9.53 2.45 43.21
CA GLU A 400 8.62 1.32 43.39
C GLU A 400 8.69 0.35 42.23
N ALA A 401 8.51 -0.93 42.55
CA ALA A 401 8.36 -1.95 41.53
C ALA A 401 7.07 -1.69 40.71
N ALA A 402 7.16 -1.94 39.40
CA ALA A 402 6.03 -1.79 38.48
C ALA A 402 5.57 -3.19 37.99
N PRO A 403 4.73 -3.90 38.77
CA PRO A 403 4.37 -5.29 38.45
C PRO A 403 3.55 -5.46 37.18
N ASP A 404 2.88 -4.39 36.73
CA ASP A 404 2.02 -4.41 35.55
C ASP A 404 2.77 -4.24 34.20
N VAL A 405 4.09 -4.15 34.25
CA VAL A 405 4.92 -3.98 33.07
C VAL A 405 6.03 -5.03 32.99
N VAL A 406 6.50 -5.27 31.78
CA VAL A 406 7.65 -6.12 31.49
C VAL A 406 8.73 -5.25 30.87
N PRO A 407 9.84 -4.98 31.55
CA PRO A 407 10.98 -4.27 30.97
C PRO A 407 11.49 -5.01 29.74
N ILE A 408 11.67 -4.27 28.64
CA ILE A 408 12.17 -4.83 27.37
C ILE A 408 13.52 -4.23 26.96
N GLY A 409 13.94 -3.13 27.57
CA GLY A 409 15.17 -2.44 27.21
C GLY A 409 15.23 -1.02 27.74
N ARG A 410 15.93 -0.17 27.00
CA ARG A 410 16.14 1.24 27.38
C ARG A 410 16.19 2.17 26.18
N VAL A 411 15.92 3.45 26.42
CA VAL A 411 16.23 4.53 25.48
C VAL A 411 17.73 4.74 25.44
N VAL A 412 18.31 4.71 24.24
CA VAL A 412 19.76 4.90 24.02
C VAL A 412 20.07 6.22 23.32
N LYS A 413 19.06 6.88 22.75
CA LYS A 413 19.20 8.18 22.10
C LYS A 413 17.84 8.90 22.10
N GLY A 414 17.87 10.23 22.27
CA GLY A 414 16.67 11.06 22.16
C GLY A 414 16.10 11.52 23.51
N ASP A 415 16.86 11.55 24.61
CA ASP A 415 16.42 12.00 25.92
C ASP A 415 15.76 13.40 25.89
N ALA A 416 16.27 14.32 25.06
CA ALA A 416 15.66 15.63 24.88
C ALA A 416 14.22 15.54 24.26
N VAL A 417 13.95 14.50 23.46
CA VAL A 417 12.62 14.26 22.92
C VAL A 417 11.68 13.74 24.00
N LEU A 418 12.18 12.84 24.86
CA LEU A 418 11.38 12.35 26.01
C LEU A 418 10.93 13.51 26.90
N LYS A 419 11.79 14.46 27.20
CA LYS A 419 11.45 15.67 27.96
C LYS A 419 10.36 16.51 27.29
N LYS A 420 10.43 16.69 25.96
CA LYS A 420 9.39 17.37 25.19
C LYS A 420 8.07 16.61 25.23
N LEU A 421 8.11 15.29 25.08
CA LEU A 421 6.91 14.44 25.14
C LEU A 421 6.21 14.53 26.50
N ILE A 422 6.96 14.52 27.60
CA ILE A 422 6.42 14.70 28.96
C ILE A 422 5.76 16.07 29.09
N ALA A 423 6.47 17.14 28.72
CA ALA A 423 5.95 18.48 28.85
C ALA A 423 4.64 18.67 28.04
N ALA A 424 4.57 18.10 26.85
CA ALA A 424 3.39 18.17 26.00
C ALA A 424 2.26 17.26 26.48
N ALA A 425 2.56 16.07 26.98
CA ALA A 425 1.57 15.11 27.45
C ALA A 425 0.99 15.47 28.83
N ALA A 426 1.69 16.28 29.63
CA ALA A 426 1.20 16.80 30.91
C ALA A 426 0.27 18.03 30.77
N GLY A 427 0.25 18.66 29.60
CA GLY A 427 -0.60 19.80 29.26
C GLY A 427 -2.00 19.40 28.79
N PRO A 428 -2.90 20.37 28.60
CA PRO A 428 -4.19 20.13 27.97
C PRO A 428 -3.95 19.59 26.53
N SER A 429 -4.54 18.46 26.22
CA SER A 429 -4.40 17.86 24.88
C SER A 429 -5.12 18.72 23.84
N ASP A 430 -4.40 19.19 22.82
CA ASP A 430 -5.01 19.77 21.62
C ASP A 430 -5.46 18.61 20.69
N PRO A 431 -6.78 18.43 20.47
CA PRO A 431 -7.28 17.41 19.57
C PRO A 431 -6.77 17.51 18.13
N LYS A 432 -6.30 18.71 17.72
CA LYS A 432 -5.76 18.96 16.39
C LYS A 432 -4.26 18.62 16.27
N GLN A 433 -3.56 18.54 17.40
CA GLN A 433 -2.14 18.19 17.47
C GLN A 433 -1.88 17.17 18.57
N PRO A 434 -2.36 15.94 18.42
CA PRO A 434 -2.17 14.91 19.43
C PRO A 434 -0.67 14.58 19.56
N VAL A 435 -0.24 14.34 20.80
CA VAL A 435 1.06 13.73 21.04
C VAL A 435 0.93 12.23 20.79
N GLU A 436 1.59 11.75 19.73
CA GLU A 436 1.37 10.39 19.24
C GLU A 436 2.64 9.74 18.71
N ILE A 437 2.65 8.42 18.67
CA ILE A 437 3.62 7.63 17.90
C ILE A 437 3.19 7.66 16.43
N ARG A 438 4.06 8.19 15.58
CA ARG A 438 3.89 8.11 14.13
C ARG A 438 4.28 6.73 13.61
N ARG A 439 5.35 6.15 14.17
CA ARG A 439 5.87 4.86 13.72
C ARG A 439 6.90 4.29 14.68
N VAL A 440 6.97 2.96 14.74
CA VAL A 440 8.09 2.25 15.38
C VAL A 440 8.78 1.42 14.30
N ILE A 441 10.06 1.67 14.09
CA ILE A 441 10.87 1.07 13.02
C ILE A 441 11.99 0.26 13.64
N ARG A 442 12.04 -1.06 13.37
CA ARG A 442 13.22 -1.85 13.70
C ARG A 442 14.40 -1.35 12.87
N THR A 443 15.48 -0.96 13.53
CA THR A 443 16.77 -0.64 12.92
C THR A 443 17.64 -1.90 12.90
N GLU A 444 18.42 -2.05 11.84
CA GLU A 444 19.37 -3.18 11.69
C GLU A 444 20.54 -3.06 12.68
#